data_2d69dba8e64fee8d389f386ac893d038
#
_entry.id   2d69dba8e64fee8d389f386ac893d038
#
_cell.length_a   1.000
_cell.length_b   1.000
_cell.length_c   1.000
_cell.angle_alpha   90.00
_cell.angle_beta   90.00
_cell.angle_gamma   90.00
#
_symmetry.space_group_name_H-M   'P 1'
#
loop_
_entity.id
_entity.type
_entity.pdbx_description
1 polymer ?
#
loop_
_entity_poly.entity_id
_entity_poly.type
_entity_poly.pdbx_seq_one_letter_code
_entity_poly.pdbx_strand_id
1 'polypeptide(L)'
;MEKKMFVSWFEELCKDDAPVVGKKCANLGEMTRLGLDVPPGFALTLALYEKFLQDSDLGERLARYIGSLENLKGAGVERLREISSKLRGMIENEPMPKFVADLVCEHYDELCERIGIRNVPVSVRSAGVESRPGMFETYLNIEGKEEVVAYVQKVWASAFTPRAIAFRISKGLAIDCDMLGVAVVKMVNATAAGIGFTIDPVLGDDSKVIIEANWGLGEGVVSGVENVDRWTVDKQTLKIVERSIGKKMKHFINMEKRADWAEVPPDKQDKPCLSDEEIKAVAEVAMHLEQTLGKPQDMEWALDPDLPAGKNVFLLQTRPAKSVAKKAASESKELSDRLASDIRSVDLSKAAEKVKNISFKF
;
A
#
# COMPACT_ATOMS: atom_id res chain seq x y z
N MET A 1 26.41 -12.11 -9.08
CA MET A 1 25.87 -12.32 -7.71
C MET A 1 25.66 -11.02 -6.95
N GLU A 2 26.59 -10.06 -7.00
CA GLU A 2 26.48 -8.78 -6.25
C GLU A 2 25.26 -7.92 -6.64
N LYS A 3 24.91 -7.81 -7.93
CA LYS A 3 23.76 -7.00 -8.38
C LYS A 3 22.41 -7.51 -7.86
N LYS A 4 22.21 -8.82 -7.74
CA LYS A 4 20.98 -9.43 -7.21
C LYS A 4 20.73 -9.11 -5.72
N MET A 5 21.74 -8.68 -4.99
CA MET A 5 21.60 -8.25 -3.60
C MET A 5 20.90 -6.89 -3.49
N PHE A 6 20.94 -6.05 -4.53
CA PHE A 6 20.46 -4.67 -4.51
C PHE A 6 19.19 -4.43 -5.33
N VAL A 7 18.97 -5.21 -6.38
CA VAL A 7 17.79 -5.10 -7.26
C VAL A 7 17.28 -6.48 -7.63
N SER A 8 15.96 -6.65 -7.67
CA SER A 8 15.30 -7.88 -8.11
C SER A 8 14.10 -7.54 -8.99
N TRP A 9 13.92 -8.28 -10.08
CA TRP A 9 12.70 -8.22 -10.88
C TRP A 9 11.53 -8.86 -10.13
N PHE A 10 10.28 -8.44 -10.40
CA PHE A 10 9.13 -8.99 -9.68
C PHE A 10 8.99 -10.50 -9.88
N GLU A 11 9.29 -11.02 -11.08
CA GLU A 11 9.27 -12.45 -11.39
C GLU A 11 10.27 -13.30 -10.57
N GLU A 12 11.26 -12.66 -9.94
CA GLU A 12 12.26 -13.32 -9.09
C GLU A 12 11.85 -13.32 -7.60
N LEU A 13 10.78 -12.60 -7.23
CA LEU A 13 10.37 -12.37 -5.85
C LEU A 13 9.17 -13.24 -5.44
N CYS A 14 9.10 -13.50 -4.15
CA CYS A 14 7.95 -14.11 -3.50
C CYS A 14 7.62 -13.36 -2.18
N LYS A 15 6.52 -13.75 -1.54
CA LYS A 15 6.07 -13.13 -0.28
C LYS A 15 7.11 -13.19 0.85
N ASP A 16 7.98 -14.20 0.84
CA ASP A 16 8.98 -14.42 1.90
C ASP A 16 10.18 -13.47 1.77
N ASP A 17 10.31 -12.76 0.62
CA ASP A 17 11.32 -11.72 0.39
C ASP A 17 10.98 -10.38 1.04
N ALA A 18 9.84 -10.26 1.72
CA ALA A 18 9.43 -9.02 2.39
C ALA A 18 10.49 -8.41 3.34
N PRO A 19 11.33 -9.17 4.06
CA PRO A 19 12.43 -8.62 4.84
C PRO A 19 13.54 -7.97 4.00
N VAL A 20 13.65 -8.32 2.73
CA VAL A 20 14.70 -7.84 1.80
C VAL A 20 14.24 -6.66 0.96
N VAL A 21 13.01 -6.73 0.43
CA VAL A 21 12.49 -5.76 -0.55
C VAL A 21 11.31 -4.94 -0.04
N GLY A 22 10.81 -5.24 1.17
CA GLY A 22 9.58 -4.68 1.71
C GLY A 22 8.30 -5.35 1.19
N LYS A 23 7.22 -5.27 1.98
CA LYS A 23 5.98 -6.02 1.73
C LYS A 23 5.32 -5.72 0.39
N LYS A 24 5.35 -4.47 -0.09
CA LYS A 24 4.75 -4.11 -1.38
C LYS A 24 5.44 -4.82 -2.55
N CYS A 25 6.77 -4.78 -2.59
CA CYS A 25 7.56 -5.46 -3.63
C CYS A 25 7.35 -6.98 -3.57
N ALA A 26 7.43 -7.57 -2.38
CA ALA A 26 7.22 -9.00 -2.17
C ALA A 26 5.83 -9.46 -2.62
N ASN A 27 4.78 -8.66 -2.34
CA ASN A 27 3.42 -8.96 -2.79
C ASN A 27 3.27 -8.84 -4.31
N LEU A 28 3.88 -7.82 -4.95
CA LEU A 28 3.90 -7.70 -6.42
C LEU A 28 4.59 -8.91 -7.04
N GLY A 29 5.73 -9.31 -6.50
CA GLY A 29 6.46 -10.51 -6.94
C GLY A 29 5.65 -11.78 -6.76
N GLU A 30 5.02 -11.99 -5.61
CA GLU A 30 4.16 -13.16 -5.38
C GLU A 30 3.01 -13.22 -6.38
N MET A 31 2.32 -12.10 -6.63
CA MET A 31 1.25 -12.04 -7.62
C MET A 31 1.75 -12.34 -9.03
N THR A 32 2.92 -11.79 -9.42
CA THR A 32 3.55 -12.08 -10.72
C THR A 32 3.89 -13.56 -10.86
N ARG A 33 4.48 -14.17 -9.84
CA ARG A 33 4.84 -15.60 -9.82
C ARG A 33 3.62 -16.52 -9.89
N LEU A 34 2.50 -16.08 -9.34
CA LEU A 34 1.22 -16.80 -9.40
C LEU A 34 0.48 -16.61 -10.74
N GLY A 35 1.08 -15.92 -11.71
CA GLY A 35 0.51 -15.72 -13.05
C GLY A 35 -0.62 -14.69 -13.09
N LEU A 36 -0.72 -13.82 -12.07
CA LEU A 36 -1.68 -12.72 -12.06
C LEU A 36 -1.14 -11.53 -12.86
N ASP A 37 -2.02 -10.80 -13.51
CA ASP A 37 -1.66 -9.64 -14.33
C ASP A 37 -1.21 -8.46 -13.45
N VAL A 38 0.10 -8.34 -13.27
CA VAL A 38 0.78 -7.27 -12.55
C VAL A 38 1.58 -6.44 -13.54
N PRO A 39 1.59 -5.09 -13.45
CA PRO A 39 2.43 -4.29 -14.33
C PRO A 39 3.91 -4.64 -14.12
N PRO A 40 4.71 -4.78 -15.20
CA PRO A 40 6.13 -5.07 -15.10
C PRO A 40 6.89 -4.06 -14.25
N GLY A 41 7.92 -4.53 -13.55
CA GLY A 41 8.76 -3.66 -12.73
C GLY A 41 9.80 -4.41 -11.93
N PHE A 42 10.55 -3.67 -11.14
CA PHE A 42 11.61 -4.18 -10.29
C PHE A 42 11.58 -3.55 -8.89
N ALA A 43 12.20 -4.23 -7.96
CA ALA A 43 12.35 -3.82 -6.57
C ALA A 43 13.80 -3.42 -6.29
N LEU A 44 14.00 -2.24 -5.69
CA LEU A 44 15.24 -1.87 -5.02
C LEU A 44 15.18 -2.35 -3.58
N THR A 45 16.18 -3.10 -3.15
CA THR A 45 16.21 -3.73 -1.82
C THR A 45 16.52 -2.73 -0.72
N LEU A 46 16.27 -3.12 0.53
CA LEU A 46 16.69 -2.36 1.71
C LEU A 46 18.22 -2.19 1.75
N ALA A 47 18.96 -3.21 1.28
CA ALA A 47 20.42 -3.16 1.21
C ALA A 47 20.93 -2.04 0.28
N LEU A 48 20.19 -1.69 -0.78
CA LEU A 48 20.56 -0.57 -1.65
C LEU A 48 20.41 0.78 -0.91
N TYR A 49 19.36 0.92 -0.11
CA TYR A 49 19.20 2.12 0.73
C TYR A 49 20.33 2.21 1.78
N GLU A 50 20.66 1.11 2.42
CA GLU A 50 21.77 1.05 3.36
C GLU A 50 23.10 1.44 2.68
N LYS A 51 23.35 0.91 1.47
CA LYS A 51 24.53 1.26 0.66
C LYS A 51 24.58 2.76 0.32
N PHE A 52 23.44 3.35 -0.04
CA PHE A 52 23.35 4.81 -0.25
C PHE A 52 23.76 5.60 0.99
N LEU A 53 23.26 5.21 2.18
CA LEU A 53 23.58 5.87 3.44
C LEU A 53 25.06 5.73 3.82
N GLN A 54 25.67 4.58 3.53
CA GLN A 54 27.09 4.29 3.85
C GLN A 54 28.05 5.00 2.92
N ASP A 55 27.83 4.95 1.59
CA ASP A 55 28.74 5.51 0.60
C ASP A 55 28.75 7.05 0.60
N SER A 56 27.74 7.69 1.17
CA SER A 56 27.60 9.14 1.26
C SER A 56 27.89 9.72 2.66
N ASP A 57 28.30 8.90 3.65
CA ASP A 57 28.40 9.28 5.07
C ASP A 57 27.11 9.90 5.65
N LEU A 58 26.01 9.81 4.89
CA LEU A 58 24.73 10.40 5.24
C LEU A 58 24.13 9.75 6.51
N GLY A 59 24.33 8.45 6.66
CA GLY A 59 23.85 7.69 7.82
C GLY A 59 24.37 8.27 9.15
N GLU A 60 25.67 8.59 9.22
CA GLU A 60 26.28 9.20 10.40
C GLU A 60 25.76 10.63 10.67
N ARG A 61 25.55 11.40 9.59
CA ARG A 61 25.03 12.78 9.71
C ARG A 61 23.56 12.77 10.17
N LEU A 62 22.74 11.87 9.68
CA LEU A 62 21.37 11.67 10.12
C LEU A 62 21.34 11.24 11.61
N ALA A 63 22.12 10.23 11.99
CA ALA A 63 22.19 9.74 13.36
C ALA A 63 22.65 10.85 14.34
N ARG A 64 23.64 11.66 13.96
CA ARG A 64 24.11 12.80 14.75
C ARG A 64 23.02 13.85 14.95
N TYR A 65 22.28 14.20 13.90
CA TYR A 65 21.19 15.15 14.00
C TYR A 65 20.04 14.60 14.84
N ILE A 66 19.63 13.34 14.63
CA ILE A 66 18.57 12.68 15.42
C ILE A 66 18.97 12.59 16.88
N GLY A 67 20.23 12.25 17.18
CA GLY A 67 20.75 12.19 18.55
C GLY A 67 20.79 13.55 19.28
N SER A 68 20.78 14.67 18.52
CA SER A 68 20.69 16.02 19.11
C SER A 68 19.26 16.48 19.40
N LEU A 69 18.24 15.69 19.02
CA LEU A 69 16.83 16.04 19.24
C LEU A 69 16.39 15.70 20.67
N GLU A 70 15.96 16.71 21.40
CA GLU A 70 15.45 16.57 22.76
C GLU A 70 13.93 16.74 22.81
N ASN A 71 13.31 16.19 23.87
CA ASN A 71 11.90 16.41 24.22
C ASN A 71 10.88 16.14 23.11
N LEU A 72 11.05 15.03 22.38
CA LEU A 72 10.18 14.68 21.27
C LEU A 72 8.78 14.19 21.68
N LYS A 73 8.64 13.67 22.93
CA LYS A 73 7.32 13.27 23.43
C LYS A 73 6.46 14.52 23.64
N GLY A 74 5.33 14.59 22.91
CA GLY A 74 4.43 15.74 22.95
C GLY A 74 4.86 16.91 22.04
N ALA A 75 5.86 16.70 21.16
CA ALA A 75 6.26 17.71 20.19
C ALA A 75 5.06 18.13 19.31
N GLY A 76 4.85 19.43 19.18
CA GLY A 76 3.79 20.01 18.35
C GLY A 76 4.04 19.78 16.84
N VAL A 77 2.99 19.98 16.06
CA VAL A 77 3.02 19.73 14.60
C VAL A 77 4.13 20.53 13.89
N GLU A 78 4.33 21.79 14.26
CA GLU A 78 5.37 22.64 13.65
C GLU A 78 6.77 22.10 13.91
N ARG A 79 7.04 21.65 15.14
CA ARG A 79 8.34 21.04 15.48
C ARG A 79 8.59 19.75 14.68
N LEU A 80 7.57 18.93 14.48
CA LEU A 80 7.68 17.73 13.64
C LEU A 80 7.89 18.07 12.16
N ARG A 81 7.28 19.15 11.65
CA ARG A 81 7.52 19.64 10.30
C ARG A 81 8.97 20.14 10.11
N GLU A 82 9.50 20.88 11.07
CA GLU A 82 10.90 21.34 11.03
C GLU A 82 11.88 20.16 10.98
N ILE A 83 11.70 19.18 11.88
CA ILE A 83 12.53 17.98 11.93
C ILE A 83 12.43 17.20 10.62
N SER A 84 11.22 16.99 10.13
CA SER A 84 10.96 16.33 8.85
C SER A 84 11.65 17.05 7.68
N SER A 85 11.47 18.36 7.57
CA SER A 85 12.08 19.17 6.52
C SER A 85 13.62 19.07 6.53
N LYS A 86 14.21 19.09 7.72
CA LYS A 86 15.67 18.95 7.87
C LYS A 86 16.17 17.57 7.45
N LEU A 87 15.54 16.49 7.96
CA LEU A 87 15.95 15.10 7.66
C LEU A 87 15.74 14.78 6.17
N ARG A 88 14.57 15.16 5.62
CA ARG A 88 14.29 14.98 4.20
C ARG A 88 15.26 15.76 3.34
N GLY A 89 15.51 17.02 3.67
CA GLY A 89 16.47 17.85 2.94
C GLY A 89 17.90 17.30 2.97
N MET A 90 18.33 16.65 4.06
CA MET A 90 19.61 15.96 4.11
C MET A 90 19.70 14.80 3.12
N ILE A 91 18.59 14.05 2.94
CA ILE A 91 18.54 12.93 2.00
C ILE A 91 18.39 13.47 0.57
N GLU A 92 17.41 14.34 0.32
CA GLU A 92 17.05 14.81 -1.03
C GLU A 92 18.16 15.63 -1.72
N ASN A 93 19.02 16.31 -0.94
CA ASN A 93 20.15 17.10 -1.45
C ASN A 93 21.50 16.36 -1.42
N GLU A 94 21.52 15.09 -0.95
CA GLU A 94 22.77 14.31 -0.98
C GLU A 94 23.06 13.88 -2.41
N PRO A 95 24.29 14.06 -2.92
CA PRO A 95 24.66 13.50 -4.20
C PRO A 95 24.48 11.98 -4.23
N MET A 96 23.74 11.48 -5.23
CA MET A 96 23.54 10.04 -5.37
C MET A 96 24.87 9.35 -5.71
N PRO A 97 25.36 8.37 -4.92
CA PRO A 97 26.56 7.64 -5.25
C PRO A 97 26.46 6.99 -6.63
N LYS A 98 27.53 7.10 -7.40
CA LYS A 98 27.55 6.64 -8.81
C LYS A 98 27.09 5.19 -8.97
N PHE A 99 27.52 4.29 -8.08
CA PHE A 99 27.12 2.89 -8.10
C PHE A 99 25.59 2.72 -7.99
N VAL A 100 24.95 3.47 -7.09
CA VAL A 100 23.51 3.41 -6.88
C VAL A 100 22.77 3.99 -8.09
N ALA A 101 23.23 5.13 -8.61
CA ALA A 101 22.64 5.76 -9.79
C ALA A 101 22.73 4.87 -11.03
N ASP A 102 23.91 4.32 -11.31
CA ASP A 102 24.15 3.43 -12.45
C ASP A 102 23.24 2.20 -12.37
N LEU A 103 23.10 1.60 -11.18
CA LEU A 103 22.29 0.39 -10.97
C LEU A 103 20.79 0.66 -11.23
N VAL A 104 20.26 1.78 -10.77
CA VAL A 104 18.87 2.18 -11.01
C VAL A 104 18.65 2.49 -12.49
N CYS A 105 19.59 3.23 -13.13
CA CYS A 105 19.51 3.55 -14.56
C CYS A 105 19.54 2.30 -15.44
N GLU A 106 20.45 1.35 -15.18
CA GLU A 106 20.55 0.09 -15.93
C GLU A 106 19.24 -0.70 -15.89
N HIS A 107 18.61 -0.85 -14.72
CA HIS A 107 17.35 -1.60 -14.60
C HIS A 107 16.16 -0.86 -15.21
N TYR A 108 16.15 0.47 -15.16
CA TYR A 108 15.13 1.24 -15.85
C TYR A 108 15.28 1.16 -17.37
N ASP A 109 16.51 1.26 -17.91
CA ASP A 109 16.77 1.09 -19.33
C ASP A 109 16.36 -0.35 -19.78
N GLU A 110 16.68 -1.38 -18.99
CA GLU A 110 16.25 -2.75 -19.24
C GLU A 110 14.71 -2.90 -19.18
N LEU A 111 14.02 -2.22 -18.25
CA LEU A 111 12.56 -2.20 -18.20
C LEU A 111 11.98 -1.61 -19.47
N CYS A 112 12.55 -0.49 -19.97
CA CYS A 112 12.15 0.13 -21.23
C CYS A 112 12.35 -0.81 -22.43
N GLU A 113 13.46 -1.54 -22.47
CA GLU A 113 13.74 -2.54 -23.52
C GLU A 113 12.75 -3.71 -23.49
N ARG A 114 12.47 -4.27 -22.31
CA ARG A 114 11.51 -5.37 -22.12
C ARG A 114 10.09 -5.00 -22.56
N ILE A 115 9.70 -3.74 -22.40
CA ILE A 115 8.37 -3.23 -22.77
C ILE A 115 8.33 -2.74 -24.21
N GLY A 116 9.48 -2.36 -24.79
CA GLY A 116 9.59 -1.80 -26.13
C GLY A 116 9.18 -0.31 -26.19
N ILE A 117 9.16 0.40 -25.07
CA ILE A 117 8.82 1.82 -24.97
C ILE A 117 10.03 2.59 -24.41
N ARG A 118 10.48 3.60 -25.15
CA ARG A 118 11.53 4.52 -24.66
C ARG A 118 10.96 5.43 -23.55
N ASN A 119 11.69 5.56 -22.43
CA ASN A 119 11.27 6.35 -21.28
C ASN A 119 9.87 5.97 -20.77
N VAL A 120 9.67 4.67 -20.53
CA VAL A 120 8.39 4.16 -20.03
C VAL A 120 7.97 4.87 -18.73
N PRO A 121 6.75 5.42 -18.65
CA PRO A 121 6.27 6.02 -17.41
C PRO A 121 6.20 4.98 -16.29
N VAL A 122 6.73 5.32 -15.11
CA VAL A 122 6.71 4.43 -13.95
C VAL A 122 6.12 5.12 -12.71
N SER A 123 5.62 4.31 -11.79
CA SER A 123 5.42 4.72 -10.42
C SER A 123 6.62 4.31 -9.57
N VAL A 124 7.09 5.21 -8.70
CA VAL A 124 8.16 4.96 -7.74
C VAL A 124 7.54 4.94 -6.35
N ARG A 125 7.46 3.74 -5.75
CA ARG A 125 6.62 3.47 -4.59
C ARG A 125 7.45 2.95 -3.41
N SER A 126 7.20 3.49 -2.22
CA SER A 126 7.80 3.00 -0.98
C SER A 126 7.34 1.59 -0.60
N ALA A 127 8.25 0.75 -0.18
CA ALA A 127 8.00 -0.61 0.29
C ALA A 127 8.70 -0.84 1.63
N GLY A 128 7.99 -0.63 2.74
CA GLY A 128 8.47 -0.94 4.09
C GLY A 128 8.32 -2.42 4.43
N VAL A 129 9.13 -2.92 5.36
CA VAL A 129 9.02 -4.27 5.91
C VAL A 129 7.67 -4.46 6.61
N GLU A 130 7.17 -3.41 7.29
CA GLU A 130 5.84 -3.39 7.86
C GLU A 130 4.87 -2.59 6.97
N SER A 131 3.62 -3.08 6.89
CA SER A 131 2.57 -2.35 6.17
C SER A 131 2.09 -1.17 7.03
N ARG A 132 2.38 0.05 6.57
CA ARG A 132 1.95 1.30 7.21
C ARG A 132 1.26 2.20 6.17
N PRO A 133 -0.04 2.00 5.91
CA PRO A 133 -0.77 2.75 4.88
C PRO A 133 -0.68 4.26 5.09
N GLY A 134 -0.43 5.01 4.01
CA GLY A 134 -0.36 6.48 4.04
C GLY A 134 0.80 7.09 4.83
N MET A 135 1.78 6.27 5.27
CA MET A 135 2.94 6.75 6.04
C MET A 135 4.03 7.33 5.13
N PHE A 136 4.26 6.68 4.00
CA PHE A 136 5.35 6.98 3.06
C PHE A 136 4.79 7.38 1.70
N GLU A 137 5.58 8.06 0.89
CA GLU A 137 5.16 8.63 -0.37
C GLU A 137 5.25 7.64 -1.54
N THR A 138 4.44 7.90 -2.55
CA THR A 138 4.44 7.25 -3.86
C THR A 138 4.39 8.35 -4.91
N TYR A 139 5.20 8.23 -5.93
CA TYR A 139 5.24 9.17 -7.04
C TYR A 139 4.82 8.47 -8.32
N LEU A 140 3.95 9.11 -9.10
CA LEU A 140 3.35 8.54 -10.30
C LEU A 140 3.80 9.31 -11.54
N ASN A 141 3.81 8.63 -12.69
CA ASN A 141 4.12 9.19 -13.99
C ASN A 141 5.54 9.80 -14.07
N ILE A 142 6.53 9.05 -13.59
CA ILE A 142 7.94 9.42 -13.64
C ILE A 142 8.55 8.84 -14.91
N GLU A 143 9.20 9.67 -15.72
CA GLU A 143 9.77 9.29 -17.00
C GLU A 143 11.26 9.67 -17.08
N GLY A 144 12.09 8.77 -17.60
CA GLY A 144 13.51 8.97 -17.76
C GLY A 144 14.31 8.53 -16.53
N LYS A 145 15.48 7.92 -16.80
CA LYS A 145 16.29 7.27 -15.77
C LYS A 145 16.82 8.23 -14.71
N GLU A 146 17.19 9.45 -15.08
CA GLU A 146 17.67 10.46 -14.15
C GLU A 146 16.56 10.89 -13.18
N GLU A 147 15.33 11.05 -13.70
CA GLU A 147 14.16 11.35 -12.87
C GLU A 147 13.84 10.16 -11.95
N VAL A 148 13.89 8.92 -12.45
CA VAL A 148 13.67 7.74 -11.60
C VAL A 148 14.65 7.68 -10.44
N VAL A 149 15.95 7.95 -10.68
CA VAL A 149 16.96 8.05 -9.61
C VAL A 149 16.59 9.12 -8.58
N ALA A 150 16.21 10.33 -9.04
CA ALA A 150 15.81 11.42 -8.15
C ALA A 150 14.57 11.07 -7.31
N TYR A 151 13.59 10.39 -7.91
CA TYR A 151 12.39 9.99 -7.19
C TYR A 151 12.58 8.79 -6.27
N VAL A 152 13.52 7.89 -6.55
CA VAL A 152 13.97 6.87 -5.59
C VAL A 152 14.49 7.54 -4.32
N GLN A 153 15.31 8.57 -4.46
CA GLN A 153 15.84 9.34 -3.33
C GLN A 153 14.74 10.04 -2.54
N LYS A 154 13.73 10.62 -3.21
CA LYS A 154 12.55 11.22 -2.55
C LYS A 154 11.73 10.16 -1.80
N VAL A 155 11.59 8.95 -2.36
CA VAL A 155 10.92 7.84 -1.65
C VAL A 155 11.68 7.49 -0.37
N TRP A 156 13.01 7.39 -0.40
CA TRP A 156 13.80 7.17 0.81
C TRP A 156 13.62 8.31 1.83
N ALA A 157 13.61 9.56 1.35
CA ALA A 157 13.35 10.72 2.21
C ALA A 157 11.96 10.69 2.87
N SER A 158 10.98 10.03 2.23
CA SER A 158 9.62 9.88 2.76
C SER A 158 9.56 9.05 4.04
N ALA A 159 10.61 8.30 4.39
CA ALA A 159 10.77 7.68 5.70
C ALA A 159 10.68 8.71 6.84
N PHE A 160 10.97 9.98 6.58
CA PHE A 160 10.97 11.06 7.55
C PHE A 160 9.83 12.07 7.34
N THR A 161 8.68 11.66 6.81
CA THR A 161 7.48 12.51 6.80
C THR A 161 7.07 12.88 8.23
N PRO A 162 6.42 14.03 8.47
CA PRO A 162 5.94 14.40 9.81
C PRO A 162 5.06 13.32 10.45
N ARG A 163 4.24 12.66 9.62
CA ARG A 163 3.36 11.56 10.04
C ARG A 163 4.17 10.32 10.49
N ALA A 164 5.20 9.95 9.73
CA ALA A 164 6.06 8.83 10.06
C ALA A 164 6.86 9.08 11.36
N ILE A 165 7.39 10.29 11.53
CA ILE A 165 8.10 10.70 12.77
C ILE A 165 7.13 10.66 13.97
N ALA A 166 5.95 11.28 13.84
CA ALA A 166 4.93 11.29 14.89
C ALA A 166 4.51 9.87 15.31
N PHE A 167 4.29 8.99 14.33
CA PHE A 167 3.96 7.59 14.59
C PHE A 167 5.05 6.88 15.39
N ARG A 168 6.33 7.01 15.00
CA ARG A 168 7.44 6.36 15.70
C ARG A 168 7.57 6.87 17.14
N ILE A 169 7.49 8.18 17.35
CA ILE A 169 7.50 8.79 18.69
C ILE A 169 6.35 8.23 19.54
N SER A 170 5.12 8.16 18.99
CA SER A 170 3.94 7.64 19.70
C SER A 170 4.08 6.17 20.08
N LYS A 171 4.87 5.39 19.34
CA LYS A 171 5.14 3.97 19.59
C LYS A 171 6.44 3.71 20.35
N GLY A 172 7.19 4.76 20.71
CA GLY A 172 8.49 4.62 21.36
C GLY A 172 9.57 3.98 20.49
N LEU A 173 9.42 4.08 19.15
CA LEU A 173 10.38 3.58 18.19
C LEU A 173 11.44 4.64 17.87
N ALA A 174 12.62 4.20 17.44
CA ALA A 174 13.66 5.11 16.94
C ALA A 174 13.20 5.83 15.66
N ILE A 175 13.60 7.11 15.51
CA ILE A 175 13.18 7.93 14.35
C ILE A 175 13.75 7.38 13.03
N ASP A 176 14.88 6.71 13.07
CA ASP A 176 15.63 6.16 11.95
C ASP A 176 15.43 4.64 11.74
N CYS A 177 14.44 4.03 12.43
CA CYS A 177 14.27 2.58 12.40
C CYS A 177 13.70 2.01 11.09
N ASP A 178 13.19 2.87 10.18
CA ASP A 178 12.58 2.38 8.95
C ASP A 178 13.53 2.46 7.76
N MET A 179 13.92 1.29 7.28
CA MET A 179 14.55 1.11 5.98
C MET A 179 13.47 0.87 4.92
N LEU A 180 13.60 1.50 3.76
CA LEU A 180 12.62 1.39 2.69
C LEU A 180 13.22 0.75 1.44
N GLY A 181 12.63 -0.36 1.01
CA GLY A 181 12.73 -0.79 -0.37
C GLY A 181 11.88 0.13 -1.28
N VAL A 182 12.14 0.07 -2.57
CA VAL A 182 11.40 0.86 -3.56
C VAL A 182 10.91 -0.03 -4.68
N ALA A 183 9.61 0.03 -5.01
CA ALA A 183 9.07 -0.58 -6.20
C ALA A 183 9.07 0.44 -7.34
N VAL A 184 9.71 0.12 -8.46
CA VAL A 184 9.64 0.84 -9.72
C VAL A 184 8.74 0.01 -10.64
N VAL A 185 7.54 0.52 -10.93
CA VAL A 185 6.47 -0.23 -11.60
C VAL A 185 5.98 0.52 -12.82
N LYS A 186 5.87 -0.13 -13.97
CA LYS A 186 5.27 0.46 -15.18
C LYS A 186 3.89 1.06 -14.86
N MET A 187 3.66 2.29 -15.26
CA MET A 187 2.32 2.88 -15.19
C MET A 187 1.36 2.15 -16.13
N VAL A 188 0.16 1.87 -15.64
CA VAL A 188 -0.97 1.44 -16.48
C VAL A 188 -1.58 2.70 -17.12
N ASN A 189 -1.88 2.64 -18.41
CA ASN A 189 -2.63 3.70 -19.09
C ASN A 189 -4.11 3.61 -18.69
N ALA A 190 -4.42 3.93 -17.44
CA ALA A 190 -5.72 3.63 -16.86
C ALA A 190 -6.81 4.60 -17.33
N THR A 191 -7.88 4.07 -17.93
CA THR A 191 -9.15 4.81 -18.14
C THR A 191 -10.03 4.82 -16.93
N ALA A 192 -9.97 3.76 -16.12
CA ALA A 192 -10.61 3.64 -14.82
C ALA A 192 -9.72 2.80 -13.89
N ALA A 193 -9.80 3.08 -12.62
CA ALA A 193 -9.10 2.33 -11.59
C ALA A 193 -9.89 2.37 -10.28
N GLY A 194 -9.57 1.48 -9.35
CA GLY A 194 -10.29 1.44 -8.11
C GLY A 194 -9.81 0.38 -7.13
N ILE A 195 -10.71 0.05 -6.23
CA ILE A 195 -10.53 -1.00 -5.23
C ILE A 195 -11.56 -2.11 -5.43
N GLY A 196 -11.21 -3.30 -4.98
CA GLY A 196 -12.09 -4.46 -5.01
C GLY A 196 -11.98 -5.26 -3.72
N PHE A 197 -13.12 -5.68 -3.18
CA PHE A 197 -13.17 -6.53 -2.00
C PHE A 197 -13.85 -7.85 -2.34
N THR A 198 -13.21 -8.96 -2.03
CA THR A 198 -13.82 -10.28 -2.21
C THR A 198 -14.63 -10.73 -0.99
N ILE A 199 -14.90 -9.86 -0.07
CA ILE A 199 -15.83 -9.97 1.04
C ILE A 199 -16.40 -8.58 1.30
N ASP A 200 -17.69 -8.48 1.63
CA ASP A 200 -18.24 -7.19 2.04
C ASP A 200 -17.52 -6.70 3.30
N PRO A 201 -16.83 -5.56 3.26
CA PRO A 201 -16.04 -5.06 4.39
C PRO A 201 -16.92 -4.64 5.59
N VAL A 202 -18.20 -4.36 5.37
CA VAL A 202 -19.15 -3.96 6.42
C VAL A 202 -19.92 -5.16 6.94
N LEU A 203 -20.61 -5.90 6.06
CA LEU A 203 -21.50 -7.00 6.42
C LEU A 203 -20.77 -8.33 6.65
N GLY A 204 -19.55 -8.48 6.08
CA GLY A 204 -18.81 -9.75 6.15
C GLY A 204 -19.37 -10.86 5.25
N ASP A 205 -20.21 -10.51 4.28
CA ASP A 205 -20.72 -11.43 3.26
C ASP A 205 -19.60 -11.77 2.26
N ASP A 206 -19.19 -13.02 2.24
CA ASP A 206 -18.14 -13.54 1.35
C ASP A 206 -18.68 -14.15 0.05
N SER A 207 -20.00 -14.10 -0.18
CA SER A 207 -20.64 -14.49 -1.43
C SER A 207 -20.58 -13.40 -2.52
N LYS A 208 -20.04 -12.21 -2.19
CA LYS A 208 -20.05 -11.04 -3.05
C LYS A 208 -18.65 -10.51 -3.31
N VAL A 209 -18.50 -9.85 -4.47
CA VAL A 209 -17.38 -8.94 -4.78
C VAL A 209 -17.93 -7.52 -4.76
N ILE A 210 -17.29 -6.63 -4.01
CA ILE A 210 -17.57 -5.20 -3.99
C ILE A 210 -16.51 -4.50 -4.82
N ILE A 211 -16.92 -3.68 -5.78
CA ILE A 211 -16.03 -2.92 -6.67
C ILE A 211 -16.36 -1.44 -6.51
N GLU A 212 -15.36 -0.63 -6.22
CA GLU A 212 -15.46 0.83 -6.23
C GLU A 212 -14.45 1.39 -7.23
N ALA A 213 -14.89 2.33 -8.08
CA ALA A 213 -14.06 2.88 -9.14
C ALA A 213 -14.35 4.35 -9.46
N ASN A 214 -13.35 4.98 -10.06
CA ASN A 214 -13.45 6.30 -10.65
C ASN A 214 -12.69 6.31 -12.00
N TRP A 215 -12.92 7.33 -12.80
CA TRP A 215 -12.12 7.60 -13.99
C TRP A 215 -10.66 7.85 -13.65
N GLY A 216 -9.76 7.41 -14.53
CA GLY A 216 -8.32 7.64 -14.42
C GLY A 216 -7.61 6.70 -13.45
N LEU A 217 -6.66 7.23 -12.68
CA LEU A 217 -5.78 6.49 -11.79
C LEU A 217 -6.42 6.20 -10.43
N GLY A 218 -5.96 5.14 -9.77
CA GLY A 218 -6.50 4.63 -8.51
C GLY A 218 -6.45 5.60 -7.32
N GLU A 219 -5.58 6.62 -7.35
CA GLU A 219 -5.55 7.68 -6.33
C GLU A 219 -6.91 8.37 -6.19
N GLY A 220 -7.68 8.46 -7.28
CA GLY A 220 -9.04 8.98 -7.30
C GLY A 220 -10.05 8.21 -6.45
N VAL A 221 -9.71 7.00 -5.99
CA VAL A 221 -10.55 6.18 -5.09
C VAL A 221 -9.87 5.99 -3.74
N VAL A 222 -8.58 5.62 -3.75
CA VAL A 222 -7.81 5.28 -2.53
C VAL A 222 -7.65 6.47 -1.58
N SER A 223 -7.62 7.70 -2.08
CA SER A 223 -7.57 8.92 -1.27
C SER A 223 -8.87 9.27 -0.55
N GLY A 224 -9.94 8.49 -0.75
CA GLY A 224 -11.24 8.70 -0.11
C GLY A 224 -12.06 9.83 -0.72
N VAL A 225 -11.96 10.05 -2.03
CA VAL A 225 -12.83 10.98 -2.77
C VAL A 225 -14.27 10.51 -2.66
N GLU A 226 -15.16 11.44 -2.34
CA GLU A 226 -16.58 11.18 -2.29
C GLU A 226 -17.18 10.91 -3.69
N ASN A 227 -18.27 10.15 -3.72
CA ASN A 227 -19.08 9.90 -4.93
C ASN A 227 -18.38 9.12 -6.04
N VAL A 228 -17.69 8.03 -5.68
CA VAL A 228 -17.21 7.02 -6.64
C VAL A 228 -18.36 6.10 -7.09
N ASP A 229 -18.17 5.40 -8.21
CA ASP A 229 -19.10 4.35 -8.62
C ASP A 229 -18.86 3.09 -7.76
N ARG A 230 -19.96 2.38 -7.43
CA ARG A 230 -19.90 1.15 -6.66
C ARG A 230 -20.82 0.09 -7.26
N TRP A 231 -20.31 -1.14 -7.33
CA TRP A 231 -21.05 -2.32 -7.77
C TRP A 231 -20.87 -3.47 -6.79
N THR A 232 -21.94 -4.26 -6.65
CA THR A 232 -21.94 -5.52 -5.94
C THR A 232 -22.17 -6.63 -6.95
N VAL A 233 -21.24 -7.59 -7.04
CA VAL A 233 -21.29 -8.72 -7.96
C VAL A 233 -21.43 -10.01 -7.16
N ASP A 234 -22.38 -10.84 -7.54
CA ASP A 234 -22.58 -12.17 -6.96
C ASP A 234 -21.51 -13.13 -7.51
N LYS A 235 -20.71 -13.74 -6.63
CA LYS A 235 -19.60 -14.62 -7.02
C LYS A 235 -20.03 -15.89 -7.76
N GLN A 236 -21.20 -16.41 -7.46
CA GLN A 236 -21.67 -17.67 -8.03
C GLN A 236 -22.20 -17.49 -9.45
N THR A 237 -22.89 -16.39 -9.69
CA THR A 237 -23.60 -16.14 -10.95
C THR A 237 -22.95 -15.08 -11.82
N LEU A 238 -21.96 -14.33 -11.30
CA LEU A 238 -21.34 -13.14 -11.92
C LEU A 238 -22.36 -12.06 -12.32
N LYS A 239 -23.55 -12.06 -11.67
CA LYS A 239 -24.55 -11.02 -11.89
C LYS A 239 -24.23 -9.79 -11.04
N ILE A 240 -24.35 -8.63 -11.65
CA ILE A 240 -24.31 -7.35 -10.93
C ILE A 240 -25.66 -7.22 -10.19
N VAL A 241 -25.65 -7.35 -8.87
CA VAL A 241 -26.86 -7.35 -8.04
C VAL A 241 -27.21 -5.97 -7.49
N GLU A 242 -26.22 -5.07 -7.43
CA GLU A 242 -26.41 -3.70 -6.98
C GLU A 242 -25.49 -2.75 -7.77
N ARG A 243 -25.98 -1.51 -8.02
CA ARG A 243 -25.25 -0.44 -8.68
C ARG A 243 -25.54 0.89 -7.98
N SER A 244 -24.49 1.62 -7.66
CA SER A 244 -24.56 3.00 -7.20
C SER A 244 -23.59 3.83 -8.03
N ILE A 245 -24.13 4.72 -8.87
CA ILE A 245 -23.32 5.60 -9.73
C ILE A 245 -23.17 6.94 -9.04
N GLY A 246 -21.94 7.27 -8.68
CA GLY A 246 -21.60 8.53 -8.05
C GLY A 246 -21.50 9.68 -9.05
N LYS A 247 -21.77 10.90 -8.60
CA LYS A 247 -21.45 12.09 -9.38
C LYS A 247 -19.97 12.44 -9.22
N LYS A 248 -19.15 11.94 -10.13
CA LYS A 248 -17.69 12.08 -10.11
C LYS A 248 -17.24 13.44 -10.61
N MET A 249 -16.95 14.36 -9.70
CA MET A 249 -16.51 15.72 -10.04
C MET A 249 -15.05 15.82 -10.42
N LYS A 250 -14.21 14.97 -9.82
CA LYS A 250 -12.76 14.97 -10.00
C LYS A 250 -12.23 13.56 -10.23
N HIS A 251 -11.20 13.49 -11.03
CA HIS A 251 -10.44 12.26 -11.26
C HIS A 251 -8.93 12.56 -11.16
N PHE A 252 -8.14 11.53 -10.88
CA PHE A 252 -6.69 11.64 -10.87
C PHE A 252 -6.14 11.06 -12.18
N ILE A 253 -5.42 11.84 -12.95
CA ILE A 253 -4.98 11.46 -14.30
C ILE A 253 -3.51 11.78 -14.56
N ASN A 254 -2.91 11.10 -15.53
CA ASN A 254 -1.60 11.48 -16.05
C ASN A 254 -1.72 12.80 -16.81
N MET A 255 -0.85 13.74 -16.49
CA MET A 255 -0.60 14.97 -17.23
C MET A 255 0.82 14.92 -17.81
N GLU A 256 1.21 15.88 -18.64
CA GLU A 256 2.48 15.86 -19.40
C GLU A 256 3.74 15.53 -18.57
N LYS A 257 3.79 15.94 -17.30
CA LYS A 257 4.99 15.74 -16.44
C LYS A 257 4.71 15.00 -15.12
N ARG A 258 3.47 14.86 -14.73
CA ARG A 258 3.07 14.24 -13.46
C ARG A 258 1.61 13.81 -13.50
N ALA A 259 1.22 12.96 -12.57
CA ALA A 259 -0.19 12.73 -12.31
C ALA A 259 -0.74 13.80 -11.37
N ASP A 260 -1.95 14.28 -11.63
CA ASP A 260 -2.61 15.32 -10.81
C ASP A 260 -4.14 15.24 -10.93
N TRP A 261 -4.82 15.98 -10.06
CA TRP A 261 -6.27 16.10 -10.09
C TRP A 261 -6.76 16.97 -11.26
N ALA A 262 -7.79 16.50 -11.93
CA ALA A 262 -8.51 17.22 -12.96
C ALA A 262 -10.02 17.12 -12.74
N GLU A 263 -10.79 18.03 -13.35
CA GLU A 263 -12.24 17.94 -13.39
C GLU A 263 -12.68 16.86 -14.39
N VAL A 264 -13.63 16.03 -13.98
CA VAL A 264 -14.26 15.07 -14.90
C VAL A 264 -15.12 15.84 -15.90
N PRO A 265 -15.01 15.60 -17.22
CA PRO A 265 -15.86 16.24 -18.20
C PRO A 265 -17.35 16.12 -17.83
N PRO A 266 -18.14 17.21 -17.96
CA PRO A 266 -19.53 17.22 -17.49
C PRO A 266 -20.41 16.09 -18.01
N ASP A 267 -20.15 15.65 -19.25
CA ASP A 267 -20.86 14.53 -19.89
C ASP A 267 -20.52 13.15 -19.33
N LYS A 268 -19.45 13.03 -18.50
CA LYS A 268 -18.98 11.80 -17.87
C LYS A 268 -19.26 11.75 -16.35
N GLN A 269 -19.60 12.89 -15.72
CA GLN A 269 -19.71 12.95 -14.27
C GLN A 269 -20.74 11.98 -13.68
N ASP A 270 -21.89 11.85 -14.34
CA ASP A 270 -23.01 11.00 -13.88
C ASP A 270 -23.08 9.66 -14.65
N LYS A 271 -22.07 9.35 -15.49
CA LYS A 271 -21.99 8.07 -16.22
C LYS A 271 -21.13 7.06 -15.47
N PRO A 272 -21.47 5.75 -15.53
CA PRO A 272 -20.62 4.71 -14.99
C PRO A 272 -19.24 4.75 -15.66
N CYS A 273 -18.18 4.59 -14.86
CA CYS A 273 -16.81 4.56 -15.38
C CYS A 273 -16.39 3.16 -15.89
N LEU A 274 -17.24 2.14 -15.72
CA LEU A 274 -17.06 0.80 -16.24
C LEU A 274 -18.31 0.33 -16.99
N SER A 275 -18.14 -0.45 -18.03
CA SER A 275 -19.17 -1.27 -18.67
C SER A 275 -19.47 -2.52 -17.84
N ASP A 276 -20.57 -3.21 -18.14
CA ASP A 276 -20.94 -4.46 -17.47
C ASP A 276 -19.91 -5.57 -17.68
N GLU A 277 -19.30 -5.62 -18.84
CA GLU A 277 -18.23 -6.54 -19.19
C GLU A 277 -16.97 -6.27 -18.38
N GLU A 278 -16.59 -5.01 -18.22
CA GLU A 278 -15.43 -4.61 -17.41
C GLU A 278 -15.65 -4.88 -15.92
N ILE A 279 -16.86 -4.63 -15.39
CA ILE A 279 -17.22 -4.96 -14.02
C ILE A 279 -17.06 -6.46 -13.75
N LYS A 280 -17.53 -7.31 -14.68
CA LYS A 280 -17.38 -8.77 -14.58
C LYS A 280 -15.92 -9.17 -14.64
N ALA A 281 -15.13 -8.60 -15.56
CA ALA A 281 -13.70 -8.88 -15.66
C ALA A 281 -12.95 -8.54 -14.37
N VAL A 282 -13.24 -7.40 -13.74
CA VAL A 282 -12.67 -7.03 -12.44
C VAL A 282 -13.10 -8.02 -11.35
N ALA A 283 -14.38 -8.45 -11.35
CA ALA A 283 -14.87 -9.43 -10.38
C ALA A 283 -14.20 -10.81 -10.56
N GLU A 284 -14.00 -11.26 -11.80
CA GLU A 284 -13.29 -12.51 -12.12
C GLU A 284 -11.83 -12.47 -11.63
N VAL A 285 -11.12 -11.37 -11.88
CA VAL A 285 -9.75 -11.15 -11.37
C VAL A 285 -9.73 -11.18 -9.84
N ALA A 286 -10.70 -10.53 -9.17
CA ALA A 286 -10.83 -10.55 -7.72
C ALA A 286 -11.05 -11.95 -7.17
N MET A 287 -11.95 -12.73 -7.79
CA MET A 287 -12.24 -14.11 -7.39
C MET A 287 -11.03 -15.03 -7.63
N HIS A 288 -10.34 -14.87 -8.78
CA HIS A 288 -9.14 -15.62 -9.07
C HIS A 288 -8.03 -15.31 -8.04
N LEU A 289 -7.85 -14.04 -7.68
CA LEU A 289 -6.92 -13.61 -6.63
C LEU A 289 -7.25 -14.25 -5.26
N GLU A 290 -8.54 -14.24 -4.86
CA GLU A 290 -8.98 -14.88 -3.61
C GLU A 290 -8.72 -16.37 -3.62
N GLN A 291 -9.06 -17.06 -4.72
CA GLN A 291 -8.83 -18.50 -4.88
C GLN A 291 -7.35 -18.85 -4.79
N THR A 292 -6.51 -18.07 -5.48
CA THR A 292 -5.06 -18.29 -5.53
C THR A 292 -4.40 -18.07 -4.17
N LEU A 293 -4.83 -17.05 -3.41
CA LEU A 293 -4.28 -16.72 -2.09
C LEU A 293 -5.01 -17.42 -0.92
N GLY A 294 -6.12 -18.13 -1.19
CA GLY A 294 -6.86 -18.95 -0.23
C GLY A 294 -7.57 -18.19 0.89
N LYS A 295 -7.81 -16.87 0.70
CA LYS A 295 -8.49 -16.01 1.69
C LYS A 295 -9.03 -14.75 1.03
N PRO A 296 -10.08 -14.11 1.62
CA PRO A 296 -10.63 -12.86 1.12
C PRO A 296 -9.56 -11.76 0.97
N GLN A 297 -9.67 -11.00 -0.13
CA GLN A 297 -8.72 -9.97 -0.52
C GLN A 297 -9.37 -8.60 -0.63
N ASP A 298 -8.57 -7.59 -0.31
CA ASP A 298 -8.71 -6.18 -0.63
C ASP A 298 -7.64 -5.90 -1.70
N MET A 299 -8.05 -5.49 -2.88
CA MET A 299 -7.18 -5.26 -4.03
C MET A 299 -7.31 -3.86 -4.59
N GLU A 300 -6.20 -3.32 -5.07
CA GLU A 300 -6.16 -2.14 -5.95
C GLU A 300 -5.95 -2.63 -7.39
N TRP A 301 -6.70 -2.07 -8.31
CA TRP A 301 -6.67 -2.47 -9.71
C TRP A 301 -6.75 -1.27 -10.65
N ALA A 302 -6.33 -1.44 -11.89
CA ALA A 302 -6.45 -0.47 -12.98
C ALA A 302 -6.81 -1.17 -14.29
N LEU A 303 -7.60 -0.49 -15.14
CA LEU A 303 -8.06 -0.99 -16.41
C LEU A 303 -7.35 -0.26 -17.54
N ASP A 304 -6.58 -1.01 -18.36
CA ASP A 304 -5.85 -0.51 -19.52
C ASP A 304 -6.68 -0.72 -20.78
N PRO A 305 -7.16 0.35 -21.45
CA PRO A 305 -8.02 0.24 -22.62
C PRO A 305 -7.28 -0.26 -23.87
N ASP A 306 -5.95 -0.22 -23.87
CA ASP A 306 -5.13 -0.61 -25.02
C ASP A 306 -5.00 -2.13 -25.15
N LEU A 307 -5.49 -2.88 -24.14
CA LEU A 307 -5.46 -4.33 -24.10
C LEU A 307 -6.85 -4.95 -24.31
N PRO A 308 -6.92 -6.16 -24.86
CA PRO A 308 -8.21 -6.86 -25.04
C PRO A 308 -8.93 -7.09 -23.71
N ALA A 309 -10.26 -7.02 -23.75
CA ALA A 309 -11.11 -7.36 -22.60
C ALA A 309 -10.73 -8.73 -22.01
N GLY A 310 -10.67 -8.84 -20.69
CA GLY A 310 -10.21 -10.02 -19.97
C GLY A 310 -8.69 -10.14 -19.77
N LYS A 311 -7.90 -9.24 -20.41
CA LYS A 311 -6.45 -9.11 -20.19
C LYS A 311 -6.04 -7.67 -19.87
N ASN A 312 -7.01 -6.82 -19.63
CA ASN A 312 -6.86 -5.38 -19.46
C ASN A 312 -7.01 -4.90 -18.00
N VAL A 313 -7.21 -5.82 -17.07
CA VAL A 313 -7.29 -5.51 -15.62
C VAL A 313 -5.98 -5.87 -14.96
N PHE A 314 -5.25 -4.87 -14.49
CA PHE A 314 -4.00 -5.04 -13.75
C PHE A 314 -4.21 -4.94 -12.24
N LEU A 315 -3.56 -5.83 -11.50
CA LEU A 315 -3.45 -5.76 -10.04
C LEU A 315 -2.28 -4.87 -9.64
N LEU A 316 -2.55 -3.84 -8.86
CA LEU A 316 -1.56 -2.87 -8.40
C LEU A 316 -1.09 -3.12 -6.97
N GLN A 317 -1.96 -3.70 -6.15
CA GLN A 317 -1.68 -4.06 -4.76
C GLN A 317 -2.75 -5.02 -4.26
N THR A 318 -2.39 -5.92 -3.33
CA THR A 318 -3.36 -6.73 -2.60
C THR A 318 -2.99 -6.86 -1.14
N ARG A 319 -4.00 -7.07 -0.32
CA ARG A 319 -3.88 -7.41 1.11
C ARG A 319 -5.06 -8.25 1.57
N PRO A 320 -4.90 -9.07 2.62
CA PRO A 320 -6.03 -9.77 3.21
C PRO A 320 -7.12 -8.80 3.63
N ALA A 321 -8.35 -9.02 3.14
CA ALA A 321 -9.50 -8.22 3.52
C ALA A 321 -9.89 -8.47 4.99
N LYS A 322 -10.35 -7.42 5.66
CA LYS A 322 -10.90 -7.47 7.02
C LYS A 322 -12.32 -6.95 6.98
N SER A 323 -13.28 -7.69 7.56
CA SER A 323 -14.63 -7.18 7.74
C SER A 323 -14.85 -6.69 9.16
N VAL A 324 -15.60 -5.61 9.31
CA VAL A 324 -15.96 -5.04 10.61
C VAL A 324 -16.82 -6.03 11.40
N ALA A 325 -17.78 -6.70 10.76
CA ALA A 325 -18.65 -7.69 11.39
C ALA A 325 -17.86 -8.90 11.91
N LYS A 326 -16.91 -9.45 11.11
CA LYS A 326 -16.07 -10.58 11.55
C LYS A 326 -15.10 -10.18 12.67
N LYS A 327 -14.61 -8.94 12.66
CA LYS A 327 -13.77 -8.42 13.75
C LYS A 327 -14.55 -8.29 15.05
N ALA A 328 -15.74 -7.70 15.03
CA ALA A 328 -16.61 -7.57 16.20
C ALA A 328 -17.00 -8.95 16.77
N ALA A 329 -17.30 -9.94 15.91
CA ALA A 329 -17.60 -11.29 16.33
C ALA A 329 -16.40 -11.99 16.98
N SER A 330 -15.17 -11.82 16.46
CA SER A 330 -13.95 -12.37 17.06
C SER A 330 -13.62 -11.75 18.41
N GLU A 331 -13.70 -10.42 18.52
CA GLU A 331 -13.48 -9.70 19.78
C GLU A 331 -14.52 -10.09 20.85
N SER A 332 -15.77 -10.21 20.47
CA SER A 332 -16.86 -10.69 21.34
C SER A 332 -16.62 -12.13 21.82
N LYS A 333 -16.15 -13.02 20.95
CA LYS A 333 -15.81 -14.40 21.29
C LYS A 333 -14.60 -14.46 22.23
N GLU A 334 -13.52 -13.72 21.96
CA GLU A 334 -12.35 -13.65 22.83
C GLU A 334 -12.71 -13.10 24.23
N LEU A 335 -13.58 -12.08 24.28
CA LEU A 335 -14.08 -11.53 25.55
C LEU A 335 -14.91 -12.58 26.30
N SER A 336 -15.79 -13.28 25.59
CA SER A 336 -16.60 -14.37 26.16
C SER A 336 -15.73 -15.50 26.71
N ASP A 337 -14.70 -15.93 25.95
CA ASP A 337 -13.79 -16.99 26.35
C ASP A 337 -12.92 -16.57 27.56
N ARG A 338 -12.48 -15.31 27.62
CA ARG A 338 -11.80 -14.74 28.78
C ARG A 338 -12.70 -14.71 30.02
N LEU A 339 -13.93 -14.19 29.89
CA LEU A 339 -14.91 -14.19 30.98
C LEU A 339 -15.20 -15.60 31.47
N ALA A 340 -15.35 -16.57 30.57
CA ALA A 340 -15.56 -17.97 30.91
C ALA A 340 -14.35 -18.59 31.65
N SER A 341 -13.12 -18.23 31.28
CA SER A 341 -11.90 -18.64 31.97
C SER A 341 -11.78 -18.02 33.36
N ASP A 342 -12.10 -16.72 33.47
CA ASP A 342 -12.07 -15.99 34.75
C ASP A 342 -13.12 -16.54 35.73
N ILE A 343 -14.34 -16.84 35.25
CA ILE A 343 -15.40 -17.50 36.05
C ILE A 343 -14.95 -18.87 36.52
N ARG A 344 -14.32 -19.68 35.67
CA ARG A 344 -13.78 -21.00 36.07
C ARG A 344 -12.61 -20.91 37.05
N SER A 345 -11.86 -19.81 37.05
CA SER A 345 -10.74 -19.57 37.98
C SER A 345 -11.18 -19.03 39.34
N VAL A 346 -12.46 -18.58 39.46
CA VAL A 346 -13.01 -18.13 40.75
C VAL A 346 -13.27 -19.33 41.64
N ASP A 347 -12.43 -19.50 42.63
CA ASP A 347 -12.61 -20.52 43.67
C ASP A 347 -13.78 -20.14 44.58
N LEU A 348 -14.97 -20.66 44.21
CA LEU A 348 -16.23 -20.42 44.92
C LEU A 348 -16.15 -20.85 46.40
N SER A 349 -15.22 -21.74 46.76
CA SER A 349 -14.99 -22.15 48.15
C SER A 349 -14.42 -21.02 48.99
N LYS A 350 -13.49 -20.23 48.45
CA LYS A 350 -12.92 -19.06 49.11
C LYS A 350 -13.86 -17.86 49.20
N ALA A 351 -14.78 -17.75 48.25
CA ALA A 351 -15.82 -16.71 48.30
C ALA A 351 -16.86 -17.05 49.38
N ALA A 352 -17.25 -18.31 49.50
CA ALA A 352 -18.18 -18.78 50.57
C ALA A 352 -17.60 -18.65 51.96
N GLU A 353 -16.26 -18.84 52.17
CA GLU A 353 -15.61 -18.62 53.45
C GLU A 353 -15.58 -17.14 53.86
N LYS A 354 -15.37 -16.24 52.91
CA LYS A 354 -15.40 -14.79 53.18
C LYS A 354 -16.79 -14.29 53.60
N VAL A 355 -17.86 -14.86 53.04
CA VAL A 355 -19.25 -14.51 53.40
C VAL A 355 -19.61 -15.03 54.78
N LYS A 356 -19.12 -16.23 55.18
CA LYS A 356 -19.34 -16.78 56.52
C LYS A 356 -18.72 -15.97 57.67
N ASN A 357 -17.69 -15.22 57.37
CA ASN A 357 -16.96 -14.40 58.37
C ASN A 357 -17.46 -12.94 58.50
N ILE A 358 -18.56 -12.59 57.79
CA ILE A 358 -19.25 -11.32 58.00
C ILE A 358 -20.30 -11.53 59.13
N SER A 359 -19.84 -11.42 60.36
CA SER A 359 -20.74 -11.33 61.49
C SER A 359 -21.38 -9.95 61.53
N PHE A 360 -22.69 -9.89 61.31
CA PHE A 360 -23.48 -8.70 61.64
C PHE A 360 -23.49 -8.51 63.14
N LYS A 361 -22.79 -7.50 63.66
CA LYS A 361 -23.04 -6.98 64.99
C LYS A 361 -24.24 -6.05 64.93
N PHE A 362 -25.35 -6.48 65.51
CA PHE A 362 -26.47 -5.62 65.85
C PHE A 362 -26.17 -4.85 67.11
#